data_6c92777ebb346d4ac38af884871ad8e0
#
_entry.id   6c92777ebb346d4ac38af884871ad8e0
#
_cell.length_a   1.000
_cell.length_b   1.000
_cell.length_c   1.000
_cell.angle_alpha   90.00
_cell.angle_beta   90.00
_cell.angle_gamma   90.00
#
_symmetry.space_group_name_H-M   'P 1'
#
loop_
_entity.id
_entity.type
_entity.pdbx_description
1 polymer ?
#
loop_
_entity_poly.entity_id
_entity_poly.type
_entity_poly.pdbx_seq_one_letter_code
_entity_poly.pdbx_strand_id
1 'polypeptide(L)'
;DLRETYPFGMASVPLRQCVRLHSSSGTTGNPTVILHTQKDLDEWANAVARCLWMVGLRPDDVFQNSSGYGMFTGGLGFHDGAERLGALTVPAAAGNSLRQVKFIKDFGTTAIHAVPSYVTRLYEVMQEAGVDPRKDTKLKVLAIGAEPHSEEQRKRIEQMLGVKAYN
;
A
#
# COMPACT_ATOMS: atom_id res chain seq x y z
N ASP A 1 12.53 24.87 9.26
CA ASP A 1 12.57 24.23 10.59
C ASP A 1 12.87 22.73 10.50
N LEU A 2 12.00 21.86 9.94
CA LEU A 2 12.28 20.42 9.82
C LEU A 2 13.59 20.09 9.08
N ARG A 3 13.96 20.89 8.08
CA ARG A 3 15.20 20.72 7.32
C ARG A 3 16.42 21.26 8.04
N GLU A 4 16.26 22.39 8.73
CA GLU A 4 17.32 23.08 9.47
C GLU A 4 17.74 22.30 10.72
N THR A 5 16.79 21.62 11.35
CA THR A 5 17.00 20.81 12.57
C THR A 5 17.13 19.31 12.28
N TYR A 6 17.38 18.96 11.02
CA TYR A 6 17.61 17.57 10.62
C TYR A 6 18.74 16.90 11.42
N PRO A 7 18.62 15.62 11.80
CA PRO A 7 17.47 14.75 11.53
C PRO A 7 16.40 14.75 12.64
N PHE A 8 16.68 15.15 13.88
CA PHE A 8 15.81 14.87 15.02
C PHE A 8 15.40 16.11 15.84
N GLY A 9 15.78 17.30 15.40
CA GLY A 9 15.56 18.52 16.16
C GLY A 9 14.10 18.89 16.43
N MET A 10 13.15 18.30 15.67
CA MET A 10 11.70 18.46 15.86
C MET A 10 11.05 17.27 16.57
N ALA A 11 11.83 16.38 17.16
CA ALA A 11 11.30 15.28 17.97
C ALA A 11 10.57 15.82 19.19
N SER A 12 9.31 15.47 19.37
CA SER A 12 8.48 15.90 20.50
C SER A 12 8.70 15.05 21.76
N VAL A 13 9.37 13.91 21.61
CA VAL A 13 9.71 12.99 22.70
C VAL A 13 11.15 12.51 22.55
N PRO A 14 11.80 12.03 23.63
CA PRO A 14 13.13 11.43 23.55
C PRO A 14 13.18 10.26 22.56
N LEU A 15 14.27 10.13 21.79
CA LEU A 15 14.44 9.06 20.78
C LEU A 15 14.23 7.65 21.32
N ARG A 16 14.55 7.39 22.60
CA ARG A 16 14.29 6.09 23.24
C ARG A 16 12.82 5.68 23.32
N GLN A 17 11.90 6.62 23.11
CA GLN A 17 10.46 6.36 23.05
C GLN A 17 9.97 6.15 21.61
N CYS A 18 10.81 6.42 20.60
CA CYS A 18 10.49 6.22 19.21
C CYS A 18 10.89 4.81 18.78
N VAL A 19 10.02 4.14 18.05
CA VAL A 19 10.21 2.74 17.60
C VAL A 19 10.29 2.61 16.09
N ARG A 20 9.90 3.66 15.35
CA ARG A 20 9.94 3.67 13.88
C ARG A 20 10.27 5.08 13.37
N LEU A 21 10.99 5.10 12.26
CA LEU A 21 11.30 6.31 11.51
C LEU A 21 10.83 6.14 10.07
N HIS A 22 10.16 7.16 9.56
CA HIS A 22 9.88 7.32 8.14
C HIS A 22 10.51 8.60 7.61
N SER A 23 10.70 8.69 6.29
CA SER A 23 11.19 9.91 5.68
C SER A 23 10.63 10.11 4.27
N SER A 24 10.64 11.37 3.83
CA SER A 24 10.47 11.69 2.41
C SER A 24 11.66 11.19 1.60
N SER A 25 11.54 11.16 0.28
CA SER A 25 12.61 10.68 -0.63
C SER A 25 13.90 11.52 -0.57
N GLY A 26 13.82 12.77 -0.12
CA GLY A 26 14.97 13.66 -0.03
C GLY A 26 15.57 14.10 -1.36
N THR A 27 14.88 13.94 -2.47
CA THR A 27 15.37 14.28 -3.83
C THR A 27 15.77 15.75 -4.01
N THR A 28 15.27 16.64 -3.17
CA THR A 28 15.53 18.09 -3.20
C THR A 28 16.37 18.59 -2.02
N GLY A 29 17.10 17.72 -1.34
CA GLY A 29 17.91 18.04 -0.16
C GLY A 29 17.74 17.02 0.96
N ASN A 30 17.98 17.44 2.22
CA ASN A 30 17.75 16.56 3.37
C ASN A 30 16.30 16.09 3.42
N PRO A 31 16.05 14.77 3.62
CA PRO A 31 14.71 14.26 3.73
C PRO A 31 13.99 14.83 4.97
N THR A 32 12.69 14.95 4.89
CA THR A 32 11.87 15.21 6.09
C THR A 32 11.73 13.91 6.86
N VAL A 33 12.19 13.90 8.11
CA VAL A 33 12.14 12.75 9.01
C VAL A 33 10.92 12.86 9.92
N ILE A 34 10.20 11.76 10.07
CA ILE A 34 9.06 11.62 10.97
C ILE A 34 9.33 10.42 11.89
N LEU A 35 9.25 10.67 13.18
CA LEU A 35 9.45 9.67 14.23
C LEU A 35 8.09 9.22 14.78
N HIS A 36 7.96 7.95 15.07
CA HIS A 36 6.75 7.36 15.62
C HIS A 36 7.06 6.62 16.92
N THR A 37 6.25 6.87 17.94
CA THR A 37 6.16 6.02 19.13
C THR A 37 5.33 4.77 18.82
N GLN A 38 5.33 3.77 19.73
CA GLN A 38 4.44 2.61 19.57
C GLN A 38 2.98 3.02 19.52
N LYS A 39 2.59 3.99 20.35
CA LYS A 39 1.21 4.52 20.33
C LYS A 39 0.82 5.11 18.99
N ASP A 40 1.71 5.89 18.36
CA ASP A 40 1.45 6.47 17.03
C ASP A 40 1.24 5.37 15.98
N LEU A 41 2.03 4.29 16.04
CA LEU A 41 1.90 3.16 15.13
C LEU A 41 0.57 2.41 15.35
N ASP A 42 0.17 2.21 16.60
CA ASP A 42 -1.08 1.55 16.94
C ASP A 42 -2.30 2.38 16.46
N GLU A 43 -2.27 3.69 16.65
CA GLU A 43 -3.31 4.61 16.16
C GLU A 43 -3.36 4.65 14.64
N TRP A 44 -2.20 4.69 13.99
CA TRP A 44 -2.09 4.66 12.53
C TRP A 44 -2.60 3.36 11.94
N ALA A 45 -2.18 2.20 12.46
CA ALA A 45 -2.68 0.91 12.03
C ALA A 45 -4.21 0.82 12.18
N ASN A 46 -4.75 1.37 13.28
CA ASN A 46 -6.19 1.40 13.52
C ASN A 46 -6.93 2.30 12.51
N ALA A 47 -6.36 3.45 12.15
CA ALA A 47 -6.92 4.35 11.14
C ALA A 47 -6.95 3.68 9.76
N VAL A 48 -5.84 3.05 9.34
CA VAL A 48 -5.76 2.35 8.05
C VAL A 48 -6.69 1.13 8.03
N ALA A 49 -6.79 0.37 9.11
CA ALA A 49 -7.74 -0.75 9.22
C ALA A 49 -9.19 -0.28 8.98
N ARG A 50 -9.57 0.87 9.53
CA ARG A 50 -10.89 1.49 9.31
C ARG A 50 -11.09 1.89 7.84
N CYS A 51 -10.08 2.49 7.20
CA CYS A 51 -10.14 2.82 5.77
C CYS A 51 -10.31 1.57 4.92
N LEU A 52 -9.55 0.51 5.20
CA LEU A 52 -9.66 -0.77 4.50
C LEU A 52 -11.04 -1.42 4.69
N TRP A 53 -11.59 -1.34 5.91
CA TRP A 53 -12.96 -1.78 6.18
C TRP A 53 -14.01 -0.98 5.37
N MET A 54 -13.85 0.33 5.25
CA MET A 54 -14.75 1.21 4.50
C MET A 54 -14.78 0.86 3.00
N VAL A 55 -13.66 0.45 2.43
CA VAL A 55 -13.57 0.02 1.02
C VAL A 55 -13.97 -1.45 0.81
N GLY A 56 -14.39 -2.13 1.85
CA GLY A 56 -14.98 -3.47 1.76
C GLY A 56 -14.07 -4.63 2.15
N LEU A 57 -12.84 -4.38 2.63
CA LEU A 57 -11.97 -5.45 3.15
C LEU A 57 -12.53 -6.04 4.43
N ARG A 58 -12.34 -7.34 4.63
CA ARG A 58 -12.79 -8.09 5.81
C ARG A 58 -11.68 -9.04 6.31
N PRO A 59 -11.77 -9.57 7.54
CA PRO A 59 -10.75 -10.47 8.10
C PRO A 59 -10.47 -11.74 7.30
N ASP A 60 -11.43 -12.21 6.51
CA ASP A 60 -11.29 -13.39 5.64
C ASP A 60 -10.72 -13.07 4.25
N ASP A 61 -10.36 -11.82 4.00
CA ASP A 61 -9.73 -11.38 2.76
C ASP A 61 -8.20 -11.60 2.76
N VAL A 62 -7.64 -11.70 1.56
CA VAL A 62 -6.19 -11.76 1.33
C VAL A 62 -5.76 -10.43 0.71
N PHE A 63 -5.00 -9.66 1.47
CA PHE A 63 -4.52 -8.34 1.09
C PHE A 63 -3.07 -8.40 0.60
N GLN A 64 -2.82 -8.10 -0.68
CA GLN A 64 -1.48 -8.03 -1.25
C GLN A 64 -1.00 -6.59 -1.27
N ASN A 65 0.05 -6.31 -0.51
CA ASN A 65 0.70 -5.00 -0.51
C ASN A 65 1.82 -4.97 -1.54
N SER A 66 1.58 -4.29 -2.66
CA SER A 66 2.52 -4.15 -3.77
C SER A 66 3.28 -2.81 -3.76
N SER A 67 3.35 -2.16 -2.60
CA SER A 67 4.15 -0.95 -2.35
C SER A 67 5.51 -1.26 -1.76
N GLY A 68 6.48 -0.37 -1.97
CA GLY A 68 7.81 -0.52 -1.36
C GLY A 68 7.78 -0.41 0.17
N TYR A 69 8.59 -1.25 0.84
CA TYR A 69 8.73 -1.29 2.31
C TYR A 69 9.94 -0.48 2.82
N GLY A 70 10.32 0.57 2.13
CA GLY A 70 11.42 1.45 2.52
C GLY A 70 11.02 2.52 3.54
N MET A 71 11.72 3.63 3.49
CA MET A 71 11.49 4.78 4.39
C MET A 71 10.13 5.46 4.19
N PHE A 72 9.47 5.19 3.06
CA PHE A 72 8.17 5.76 2.73
C PHE A 72 7.04 5.08 3.53
N THR A 73 6.00 5.83 3.84
CA THR A 73 4.93 5.41 4.78
C THR A 73 3.99 4.34 4.23
N GLY A 74 3.77 4.30 2.90
CA GLY A 74 2.73 3.47 2.27
C GLY A 74 2.91 1.96 2.46
N GLY A 75 4.15 1.45 2.43
CA GLY A 75 4.40 0.01 2.61
C GLY A 75 3.96 -0.50 3.97
N LEU A 76 4.61 0.01 5.02
CA LEU A 76 4.34 -0.43 6.39
C LEU A 76 2.97 0.00 6.91
N GLY A 77 2.49 1.21 6.55
CA GLY A 77 1.19 1.69 7.00
C GLY A 77 0.04 0.80 6.54
N PHE A 78 0.01 0.42 5.26
CA PHE A 78 -1.00 -0.50 4.75
C PHE A 78 -0.82 -1.93 5.26
N HIS A 79 0.42 -2.38 5.47
CA HIS A 79 0.72 -3.66 6.08
C HIS A 79 0.13 -3.76 7.48
N ASP A 80 0.55 -2.87 8.37
CA ASP A 80 0.09 -2.84 9.77
C ASP A 80 -1.44 -2.69 9.86
N GLY A 81 -2.04 -1.88 8.96
CA GLY A 81 -3.49 -1.69 8.91
C GLY A 81 -4.26 -2.93 8.47
N ALA A 82 -3.74 -3.67 7.49
CA ALA A 82 -4.38 -4.90 7.03
C ALA A 82 -4.27 -6.02 8.08
N GLU A 83 -3.11 -6.16 8.74
CA GLU A 83 -2.94 -7.08 9.88
C GLU A 83 -3.85 -6.70 11.06
N ARG A 84 -3.95 -5.41 11.38
CA ARG A 84 -4.85 -4.89 12.42
C ARG A 84 -6.32 -5.19 12.13
N LEU A 85 -6.71 -5.17 10.85
CA LEU A 85 -8.04 -5.58 10.39
C LEU A 85 -8.27 -7.09 10.59
N GLY A 86 -7.22 -7.89 10.57
CA GLY A 86 -7.25 -9.35 10.62
C GLY A 86 -7.20 -10.02 9.24
N ALA A 87 -6.94 -9.28 8.16
CA ALA A 87 -6.79 -9.85 6.83
C ALA A 87 -5.43 -10.57 6.69
N LEU A 88 -5.37 -11.63 5.90
CA LEU A 88 -4.10 -12.28 5.55
C LEU A 88 -3.28 -11.32 4.67
N THR A 89 -2.22 -10.76 5.23
CA THR A 89 -1.39 -9.78 4.53
C THR A 89 -0.22 -10.42 3.80
N VAL A 90 -0.14 -10.20 2.48
CA VAL A 90 0.96 -10.64 1.61
C VAL A 90 1.92 -9.47 1.37
N PRO A 91 3.11 -9.46 1.99
CA PRO A 91 4.10 -8.37 1.85
C PRO A 91 4.90 -8.54 0.55
N ALA A 92 4.21 -8.40 -0.59
CA ALA A 92 4.79 -8.67 -1.90
C ALA A 92 5.86 -7.65 -2.32
N ALA A 93 5.82 -6.45 -1.73
CA ALA A 93 6.67 -5.31 -2.04
C ALA A 93 6.51 -4.83 -3.50
N ALA A 94 7.34 -3.87 -3.92
CA ALA A 94 7.34 -3.38 -5.30
C ALA A 94 8.22 -4.25 -6.22
N GLY A 95 7.95 -4.20 -7.52
CA GLY A 95 8.75 -4.86 -8.55
C GLY A 95 8.36 -6.32 -8.84
N ASN A 96 9.04 -6.92 -9.80
CA ASN A 96 8.80 -8.28 -10.32
C ASN A 96 7.31 -8.58 -10.60
N SER A 97 6.74 -7.89 -11.57
CA SER A 97 5.30 -7.93 -11.85
C SER A 97 4.77 -9.34 -12.16
N LEU A 98 5.57 -10.18 -12.81
CA LEU A 98 5.19 -11.57 -13.08
C LEU A 98 5.01 -12.37 -11.77
N ARG A 99 5.90 -12.19 -10.80
CA ARG A 99 5.79 -12.80 -9.47
C ARG A 99 4.56 -12.26 -8.73
N GLN A 100 4.25 -10.96 -8.87
CA GLN A 100 3.06 -10.35 -8.28
C GLN A 100 1.78 -11.01 -8.83
N VAL A 101 1.69 -11.21 -10.15
CA VAL A 101 0.56 -11.90 -10.79
C VAL A 101 0.47 -13.34 -10.31
N LYS A 102 1.60 -14.04 -10.17
CA LYS A 102 1.63 -15.39 -9.60
C LYS A 102 1.08 -15.41 -8.16
N PHE A 103 1.48 -14.48 -7.30
CA PHE A 103 0.96 -14.37 -5.93
C PHE A 103 -0.54 -14.10 -5.89
N ILE A 104 -1.06 -13.24 -6.78
CA ILE A 104 -2.49 -12.97 -6.89
C ILE A 104 -3.28 -14.27 -7.11
N LYS A 105 -2.77 -15.15 -7.96
CA LYS A 105 -3.41 -16.44 -8.27
C LYS A 105 -3.21 -17.46 -7.14
N ASP A 106 -1.97 -17.69 -6.75
CA ASP A 106 -1.60 -18.78 -5.83
C ASP A 106 -2.17 -18.57 -4.43
N PHE A 107 -2.16 -17.32 -3.93
CA PHE A 107 -2.65 -17.00 -2.60
C PHE A 107 -4.12 -16.58 -2.58
N GLY A 108 -4.75 -16.48 -3.77
CA GLY A 108 -6.14 -16.07 -3.87
C GLY A 108 -6.37 -14.64 -3.40
N THR A 109 -5.46 -13.74 -3.75
CA THR A 109 -5.53 -12.31 -3.38
C THR A 109 -6.87 -11.71 -3.74
N THR A 110 -7.53 -11.08 -2.77
CA THR A 110 -8.84 -10.43 -2.94
C THR A 110 -8.73 -8.91 -3.01
N ALA A 111 -7.67 -8.34 -2.43
CA ALA A 111 -7.41 -6.90 -2.45
C ALA A 111 -5.93 -6.60 -2.69
N ILE A 112 -5.66 -5.53 -3.43
CA ILE A 112 -4.30 -5.05 -3.71
C ILE A 112 -4.18 -3.59 -3.32
N HIS A 113 -3.06 -3.24 -2.67
CA HIS A 113 -2.59 -1.87 -2.57
C HIS A 113 -1.43 -1.64 -3.53
N ALA A 114 -1.56 -0.63 -4.41
CA ALA A 114 -0.52 -0.25 -5.37
C ALA A 114 -0.75 1.17 -5.90
N VAL A 115 0.27 1.75 -6.54
CA VAL A 115 0.11 3.01 -7.28
C VAL A 115 -0.64 2.77 -8.60
N PRO A 116 -1.45 3.73 -9.11
CA PRO A 116 -2.26 3.55 -10.31
C PRO A 116 -1.50 3.09 -11.55
N SER A 117 -0.32 3.64 -11.79
CA SER A 117 0.53 3.23 -12.93
C SER A 117 0.95 1.77 -12.82
N TYR A 118 1.26 1.30 -11.61
CA TYR A 118 1.65 -0.09 -11.40
C TYR A 118 0.48 -1.07 -11.55
N VAL A 119 -0.73 -0.68 -11.18
CA VAL A 119 -1.94 -1.49 -11.43
C VAL A 119 -2.14 -1.71 -12.93
N THR A 120 -1.94 -0.67 -13.74
CA THR A 120 -1.98 -0.78 -15.21
C THR A 120 -0.94 -1.77 -15.71
N ARG A 121 0.30 -1.69 -15.20
CA ARG A 121 1.37 -2.64 -15.55
C ARG A 121 1.06 -4.08 -15.13
N LEU A 122 0.46 -4.28 -13.95
CA LEU A 122 0.02 -5.61 -13.52
C LEU A 122 -1.02 -6.21 -14.48
N TYR A 123 -1.97 -5.40 -14.95
CA TYR A 123 -2.94 -5.84 -15.95
C TYR A 123 -2.28 -6.26 -17.26
N GLU A 124 -1.33 -5.47 -17.79
CA GLU A 124 -0.57 -5.84 -18.99
C GLU A 124 0.12 -7.19 -18.82
N VAL A 125 0.80 -7.39 -17.69
CA VAL A 125 1.50 -8.65 -17.37
C VAL A 125 0.50 -9.81 -17.23
N MET A 126 -0.70 -9.57 -16.68
CA MET A 126 -1.75 -10.58 -16.67
C MET A 126 -2.13 -10.99 -18.10
N GLN A 127 -2.31 -10.03 -19.01
CA GLN A 127 -2.61 -10.31 -20.41
C GLN A 127 -1.48 -11.08 -21.11
N GLU A 128 -0.23 -10.66 -20.92
CA GLU A 128 0.97 -11.33 -21.45
C GLU A 128 1.07 -12.79 -20.95
N ALA A 129 0.64 -13.05 -19.71
CA ALA A 129 0.63 -14.38 -19.10
C ALA A 129 -0.64 -15.19 -19.37
N GLY A 130 -1.58 -14.67 -20.17
CA GLY A 130 -2.85 -15.33 -20.45
C GLY A 130 -3.79 -15.44 -19.25
N VAL A 131 -3.69 -14.51 -18.29
CA VAL A 131 -4.51 -14.45 -17.07
C VAL A 131 -5.64 -13.46 -17.27
N ASP A 132 -6.88 -13.92 -17.23
CA ASP A 132 -8.06 -13.05 -17.18
C ASP A 132 -8.33 -12.67 -15.72
N PRO A 133 -8.17 -11.39 -15.33
CA PRO A 133 -8.35 -10.98 -13.93
C PRO A 133 -9.74 -11.29 -13.38
N ARG A 134 -10.76 -11.34 -14.23
CA ARG A 134 -12.15 -11.58 -13.81
C ARG A 134 -12.48 -13.05 -13.60
N LYS A 135 -11.75 -13.96 -14.27
CA LYS A 135 -12.01 -15.41 -14.24
C LYS A 135 -10.99 -16.17 -13.42
N ASP A 136 -9.72 -15.73 -13.51
CA ASP A 136 -8.57 -16.47 -12.97
C ASP A 136 -8.09 -15.94 -11.64
N THR A 137 -8.71 -14.85 -11.11
CA THR A 137 -8.35 -14.26 -9.83
C THR A 137 -9.58 -14.10 -8.92
N LYS A 138 -9.32 -13.84 -7.64
CA LYS A 138 -10.36 -13.53 -6.65
C LYS A 138 -10.41 -12.04 -6.29
N LEU A 139 -9.82 -11.18 -7.12
CA LEU A 139 -9.78 -9.75 -6.86
C LEU A 139 -11.18 -9.16 -6.71
N LYS A 140 -11.38 -8.34 -5.68
CA LYS A 140 -12.63 -7.63 -5.36
C LYS A 140 -12.41 -6.13 -5.32
N VAL A 141 -11.26 -5.67 -4.79
CA VAL A 141 -11.03 -4.26 -4.50
C VAL A 141 -9.56 -3.87 -4.69
N LEU A 142 -9.35 -2.62 -5.08
CA LEU A 142 -8.05 -1.98 -5.13
C LEU A 142 -8.04 -0.76 -4.21
N ALA A 143 -7.00 -0.64 -3.39
CA ALA A 143 -6.61 0.59 -2.71
C ALA A 143 -5.48 1.23 -3.52
N ILE A 144 -5.78 2.30 -4.25
CA ILE A 144 -4.80 2.98 -5.12
C ILE A 144 -4.46 4.36 -4.56
N GLY A 145 -3.24 4.83 -4.78
CA GLY A 145 -2.84 6.16 -4.31
C GLY A 145 -1.37 6.46 -4.57
N ALA A 146 -0.87 7.50 -3.92
CA ALA A 146 0.50 7.99 -4.01
C ALA A 146 0.93 8.54 -5.39
N GLU A 147 0.07 8.50 -6.39
CA GLU A 147 0.25 9.15 -7.70
C GLU A 147 -1.00 9.96 -8.03
N PRO A 148 -0.85 11.18 -8.60
CA PRO A 148 -1.98 11.91 -9.17
C PRO A 148 -2.63 11.10 -10.29
N HIS A 149 -3.94 10.98 -10.27
CA HIS A 149 -4.70 10.30 -11.32
C HIS A 149 -6.08 10.93 -11.48
N SER A 150 -6.63 10.85 -12.69
CA SER A 150 -7.96 11.34 -12.98
C SER A 150 -9.04 10.29 -12.65
N GLU A 151 -10.27 10.76 -12.55
CA GLU A 151 -11.43 9.86 -12.37
C GLU A 151 -11.60 8.92 -13.58
N GLU A 152 -11.26 9.36 -14.79
CA GLU A 152 -11.26 8.52 -15.98
C GLU A 152 -10.24 7.40 -15.87
N GLN A 153 -9.03 7.71 -15.38
CA GLN A 153 -7.98 6.70 -15.14
C GLN A 153 -8.42 5.69 -14.09
N ARG A 154 -9.02 6.13 -12.98
CA ARG A 154 -9.57 5.23 -11.96
C ARG A 154 -10.62 4.30 -12.54
N LYS A 155 -11.60 4.83 -13.30
CA LYS A 155 -12.64 4.03 -13.98
C LYS A 155 -12.06 3.06 -15.00
N ARG A 156 -11.03 3.46 -15.74
CA ARG A 156 -10.33 2.57 -16.67
C ARG A 156 -9.71 1.38 -15.95
N ILE A 157 -9.04 1.61 -14.82
CA ILE A 157 -8.47 0.56 -13.96
C ILE A 157 -9.58 -0.40 -13.49
N GLU A 158 -10.71 0.12 -13.03
CA GLU A 158 -11.86 -0.69 -12.62
C GLU A 158 -12.37 -1.58 -13.77
N GLN A 159 -12.47 -1.02 -14.98
CA GLN A 159 -12.90 -1.77 -16.16
C GLN A 159 -11.90 -2.86 -16.57
N MET A 160 -10.59 -2.56 -16.52
CA MET A 160 -9.54 -3.50 -16.88
C MET A 160 -9.55 -4.74 -15.97
N LEU A 161 -9.66 -4.55 -14.67
CA LEU A 161 -9.57 -5.63 -13.68
C LEU A 161 -10.95 -6.18 -13.27
N GLY A 162 -12.03 -5.48 -13.54
CA GLY A 162 -13.38 -5.89 -13.16
C GLY A 162 -13.67 -5.71 -11.65
N VAL A 163 -12.96 -4.80 -10.99
CA VAL A 163 -13.03 -4.55 -9.53
C VAL A 163 -13.25 -3.08 -9.23
N LYS A 164 -13.60 -2.75 -8.00
CA LYS A 164 -13.65 -1.36 -7.52
C LYS A 164 -12.29 -0.86 -7.09
N ALA A 165 -11.98 0.40 -7.44
CA ALA A 165 -10.76 1.09 -7.04
C ALA A 165 -11.08 2.32 -6.17
N TYR A 166 -10.42 2.41 -5.04
CA TYR A 166 -10.58 3.49 -4.05
C TYR A 166 -9.24 4.19 -3.84
N ASN A 167 -9.30 5.52 -3.75
CA ASN A 167 -8.15 6.37 -3.42
C ASN A 167 -8.18 6.76 -1.94
#